data_b0598e554218f4736c404d7fa88c339f
#
_entry.id   b0598e554218f4736c404d7fa88c339f
#
_cell.length_a   1.000
_cell.length_b   1.000
_cell.length_c   1.000
_cell.angle_alpha   90.00
_cell.angle_beta   90.00
_cell.angle_gamma   90.00
#
_symmetry.space_group_name_H-M   'P 1'
#
loop_
_entity.id
_entity.type
_entity.pdbx_description
1 polymer ?
#
loop_
_entity_poly.entity_id
_entity_poly.type
_entity_poly.pdbx_seq_one_letter_code
_entity_poly.pdbx_strand_id
1 'polypeptide(L)'
;NMVNAMMACLGARQLSVTQMEVKKWHENQEVVMPAPCFPELMSKPIGLLLRSEEYAKMKDGFETGETGWRMSPFAVFQADTELMASEILKRKTQPEQLAKVINMLADKPLKKKPGARGGNNSAPPADIQFDDDIPF
;
A
#
# COMPACT_ATOMS: atom_id res chain seq x y z
N ASN A 1 -0.02 10.21 1.16
CA ASN A 1 0.31 9.64 -0.15
C ASN A 1 1.55 8.73 -0.01
N MET A 2 1.41 7.47 -0.41
CA MET A 2 2.47 6.45 -0.26
C MET A 2 3.75 6.80 -1.03
N VAL A 3 3.64 7.40 -2.20
CA VAL A 3 4.81 7.82 -3.00
C VAL A 3 5.66 8.85 -2.24
N ASN A 4 5.03 9.83 -1.63
CA ASN A 4 5.75 10.82 -0.82
C ASN A 4 6.41 10.18 0.40
N ALA A 5 5.75 9.20 1.02
CA ALA A 5 6.33 8.44 2.12
C ALA A 5 7.55 7.63 1.68
N MET A 6 7.49 6.98 0.51
CA MET A 6 8.62 6.27 -0.07
C MET A 6 9.79 7.22 -0.37
N MET A 7 9.51 8.38 -0.94
CA MET A 7 10.53 9.41 -1.20
C MET A 7 11.23 9.84 0.08
N ALA A 8 10.48 10.11 1.14
CA ALA A 8 11.07 10.46 2.44
C ALA A 8 11.93 9.34 3.02
N CYS A 9 11.46 8.10 2.97
CA CYS A 9 12.20 6.93 3.47
C CYS A 9 13.48 6.64 2.68
N LEU A 10 13.49 6.95 1.39
CA LEU A 10 14.63 6.72 0.49
C LEU A 10 15.52 7.95 0.32
N GLY A 11 15.16 9.09 0.91
CA GLY A 11 15.91 10.34 0.80
C GLY A 11 15.81 11.01 -0.57
N ALA A 12 14.80 10.65 -1.37
CA ALA A 12 14.56 11.26 -2.67
C ALA A 12 13.82 12.59 -2.52
N ARG A 13 14.35 13.65 -3.11
CA ARG A 13 13.72 14.98 -3.06
C ARG A 13 12.82 15.27 -4.25
N GLN A 14 13.08 14.61 -5.37
CA GLN A 14 12.32 14.74 -6.61
C GLN A 14 12.33 13.41 -7.35
N LEU A 15 11.39 13.21 -8.24
CA LEU A 15 11.30 12.06 -9.12
C LEU A 15 11.44 12.51 -10.57
N SER A 16 12.20 11.75 -11.33
CA SER A 16 12.31 11.90 -12.78
C SER A 16 11.89 10.61 -13.47
N VAL A 17 11.18 10.71 -14.58
CA VAL A 17 10.80 9.53 -15.36
C VAL A 17 11.89 9.26 -16.40
N THR A 18 12.46 8.08 -16.35
CA THR A 18 13.50 7.63 -17.29
C THR A 18 13.06 6.31 -17.92
N GLN A 19 13.26 6.16 -19.21
CA GLN A 19 13.02 4.89 -19.89
C GLN A 19 14.17 3.93 -19.55
N MET A 20 13.83 2.78 -18.99
CA MET A 20 14.77 1.74 -18.63
C MET A 20 14.28 0.39 -19.14
N GLU A 21 15.20 -0.48 -19.46
CA GLU A 21 14.87 -1.87 -19.80
C GLU A 21 14.50 -2.63 -18.53
N VAL A 22 13.29 -3.17 -18.51
CA VAL A 22 12.79 -3.98 -17.39
C VAL A 22 12.36 -5.36 -17.89
N LYS A 23 12.57 -6.34 -17.04
CA LYS A 23 12.09 -7.69 -17.29
C LYS A 23 10.61 -7.78 -16.91
N LYS A 24 9.78 -8.20 -17.83
CA LYS A 24 8.36 -8.43 -17.62
C LYS A 24 7.98 -9.82 -18.05
N TRP A 25 7.01 -10.38 -17.37
CA TRP A 25 6.41 -11.65 -17.75
C TRP A 25 5.28 -11.37 -18.74
N HIS A 26 5.41 -11.91 -19.96
CA HIS A 26 4.43 -11.74 -21.01
C HIS A 26 4.30 -13.06 -21.80
N GLU A 27 3.08 -13.52 -22.02
CA GLU A 27 2.77 -14.77 -22.74
C GLU A 27 3.58 -15.99 -22.24
N ASN A 28 3.63 -16.16 -20.91
CA ASN A 28 4.35 -17.22 -20.22
C ASN A 28 5.88 -17.25 -20.42
N GLN A 29 6.47 -16.13 -20.79
CA GLN A 29 7.92 -16.00 -20.90
C GLN A 29 8.43 -14.64 -20.36
N GLU A 30 9.69 -14.62 -19.96
CA GLU A 30 10.35 -13.40 -19.53
C GLU A 30 10.77 -12.60 -20.75
N VAL A 31 10.34 -11.35 -20.85
CA VAL A 31 10.69 -10.42 -21.94
C VAL A 31 11.33 -9.17 -21.36
N VAL A 32 12.37 -8.68 -22.02
CA VAL A 32 12.97 -7.38 -21.70
C VAL A 32 12.33 -6.32 -22.60
N MET A 33 11.76 -5.28 -21.98
CA MET A 33 11.13 -4.20 -22.72
C MET A 33 11.35 -2.86 -22.00
N PRO A 34 11.37 -1.73 -22.76
CA PRO A 34 11.49 -0.41 -22.15
C PRO A 34 10.23 -0.07 -21.37
N ALA A 35 10.42 0.52 -20.19
CA ALA A 35 9.33 1.02 -19.36
C ALA A 35 9.75 2.30 -18.65
N PRO A 36 8.80 3.22 -18.37
CA PRO A 36 9.09 4.39 -17.57
C PRO A 36 9.36 3.96 -16.11
N CYS A 37 10.48 4.41 -15.57
CA CYS A 37 10.94 4.11 -14.23
C CYS A 37 11.36 5.38 -13.50
N PHE A 38 11.41 5.29 -12.17
CA PHE A 38 11.93 6.33 -11.31
C PHE A 38 13.27 5.87 -10.74
N PRO A 39 14.41 6.23 -11.36
CA PRO A 39 15.73 5.75 -10.93
C PRO A 39 16.05 6.14 -9.48
N GLU A 40 15.51 7.24 -8.97
CA GLU A 40 15.70 7.69 -7.60
C GLU A 40 15.14 6.74 -6.53
N LEU A 41 14.19 5.90 -6.90
CA LEU A 41 13.57 4.91 -6.01
C LEU A 41 14.09 3.49 -6.21
N MET A 42 14.84 3.26 -7.28
CA MET A 42 15.30 1.91 -7.64
C MET A 42 16.52 1.49 -6.83
N SER A 43 16.63 0.18 -6.61
CA SER A 43 17.80 -0.46 -5.97
C SER A 43 18.10 0.05 -4.56
N LYS A 44 17.12 0.58 -3.87
CA LYS A 44 17.23 1.04 -2.48
C LYS A 44 16.35 0.19 -1.57
N PRO A 45 16.85 -0.24 -0.40
CA PRO A 45 16.04 -1.00 0.54
C PRO A 45 14.95 -0.12 1.15
N ILE A 46 13.75 -0.67 1.26
CA ILE A 46 12.62 -0.02 1.92
C ILE A 46 11.86 -1.06 2.75
N GLY A 47 11.41 -0.65 3.93
CA GLY A 47 10.53 -1.45 4.75
C GLY A 47 9.08 -1.30 4.30
N LEU A 48 8.33 -2.39 4.28
CA LEU A 48 6.96 -2.40 3.82
C LEU A 48 6.07 -3.17 4.79
N LEU A 49 5.00 -2.53 5.27
CA LEU A 49 3.92 -3.19 5.99
C LEU A 49 2.85 -3.60 5.00
N LEU A 50 2.47 -4.86 5.04
CA LEU A 50 1.40 -5.42 4.24
C LEU A 50 0.22 -5.79 5.12
N ARG A 51 -0.99 -5.70 4.58
CA ARG A 51 -2.19 -6.24 5.23
C ARG A 51 -2.97 -7.12 4.27
N SER A 52 -3.71 -8.07 4.80
CA SER A 52 -4.67 -8.84 4.03
C SER A 52 -5.87 -7.97 3.67
N GLU A 53 -6.22 -7.92 2.42
CA GLU A 53 -7.37 -7.20 1.90
C GLU A 53 -8.27 -8.14 1.10
N GLU A 54 -9.53 -8.21 1.47
CA GLU A 54 -10.52 -8.97 0.73
C GLU A 54 -10.96 -8.21 -0.53
N TYR A 55 -11.06 -8.90 -1.63
CA TYR A 55 -11.51 -8.32 -2.90
C TYR A 55 -12.57 -9.20 -3.57
N ALA A 56 -13.46 -8.57 -4.34
CA ALA A 56 -14.44 -9.27 -5.16
C ALA A 56 -13.76 -9.83 -6.41
N LYS A 57 -13.97 -11.11 -6.68
CA LYS A 57 -13.50 -11.73 -7.92
C LYS A 57 -14.35 -11.26 -9.09
N MET A 58 -13.68 -10.88 -10.16
CA MET A 58 -14.29 -10.39 -11.38
C MET A 58 -14.15 -11.40 -12.50
N LYS A 59 -15.17 -11.50 -13.35
CA LYS A 59 -15.14 -12.25 -14.60
C LYS A 59 -15.87 -11.44 -15.67
N ASP A 60 -15.20 -11.20 -16.79
CA ASP A 60 -15.75 -10.43 -17.92
C ASP A 60 -16.31 -9.05 -17.51
N GLY A 61 -15.66 -8.41 -16.54
CA GLY A 61 -16.07 -7.09 -16.03
C GLY A 61 -17.17 -7.10 -14.96
N PHE A 62 -17.66 -8.28 -14.55
CA PHE A 62 -18.72 -8.43 -13.57
C PHE A 62 -18.25 -9.18 -12.31
N GLU A 63 -18.80 -8.83 -11.15
CA GLU A 63 -18.54 -9.56 -9.92
C GLU A 63 -19.16 -10.96 -9.97
N THR A 64 -18.38 -11.98 -9.61
CA THR A 64 -18.83 -13.37 -9.61
C THR A 64 -19.61 -13.78 -8.35
N GLY A 65 -19.64 -12.93 -7.35
CA GLY A 65 -20.18 -13.27 -6.01
C GLY A 65 -19.17 -13.96 -5.10
N GLU A 66 -18.02 -14.35 -5.62
CA GLU A 66 -16.93 -14.90 -4.84
C GLU A 66 -15.94 -13.81 -4.43
N THR A 67 -15.26 -14.04 -3.32
CA THR A 67 -14.19 -13.15 -2.85
C THR A 67 -12.86 -13.90 -2.75
N GLY A 68 -11.78 -13.15 -2.75
CA GLY A 68 -10.43 -13.64 -2.48
C GLY A 68 -9.71 -12.70 -1.55
N TRP A 69 -8.56 -13.12 -1.07
CA TRP A 69 -7.68 -12.30 -0.23
C TRP A 69 -6.37 -12.04 -0.93
N ARG A 70 -5.88 -10.84 -0.79
CA ARG A 70 -4.57 -10.43 -1.33
C ARG A 70 -3.81 -9.63 -0.29
N MET A 71 -2.48 -9.66 -0.38
CA MET A 71 -1.63 -8.76 0.40
C MET A 71 -1.56 -7.41 -0.29
N SER A 72 -1.80 -6.37 0.47
CA SER A 72 -1.84 -5.00 -0.02
C SER A 72 -0.90 -4.13 0.81
N PRO A 73 -0.14 -3.20 0.19
CA PRO A 73 0.71 -2.27 0.92
C PRO A 73 -0.12 -1.38 1.84
N PHE A 74 0.29 -1.29 3.09
CA PHE A 74 -0.37 -0.48 4.11
C PHE A 74 0.46 0.73 4.50
N ALA A 75 1.74 0.54 4.76
CA ALA A 75 2.65 1.60 5.14
C ALA A 75 4.08 1.27 4.71
N VAL A 76 4.90 2.28 4.61
CA VAL A 76 6.33 2.16 4.31
C VAL A 76 7.16 2.80 5.43
N PHE A 77 8.37 2.29 5.63
CA PHE A 77 9.31 2.82 6.60
C PHE A 77 10.74 2.68 6.08
N GLN A 78 11.67 3.42 6.66
CA GLN A 78 13.08 3.31 6.31
C GLN A 78 13.64 1.98 6.86
N ALA A 79 14.26 1.19 5.99
CA ALA A 79 14.68 -0.17 6.34
C ALA A 79 15.72 -0.23 7.47
N ASP A 80 16.66 0.69 7.49
CA ASP A 80 17.78 0.68 8.45
C ASP A 80 17.36 1.16 9.85
N THR A 81 16.59 2.24 9.91
CA THR A 81 16.25 2.95 11.15
C THR A 81 14.87 2.62 11.66
N GLU A 82 14.03 1.99 10.84
CA GLU A 82 12.60 1.75 11.09
C GLU A 82 11.76 3.03 11.28
N LEU A 83 12.31 4.18 10.89
CA LEU A 83 11.61 5.46 10.94
C LEU A 83 10.56 5.54 9.82
N MET A 84 9.38 6.01 10.15
CA MET A 84 8.35 6.34 9.16
C MET A 84 8.55 7.77 8.62
N ALA A 85 7.93 8.08 7.49
CA ALA A 85 8.10 9.35 6.81
C ALA A 85 7.85 10.57 7.71
N SER A 86 6.82 10.53 8.55
CA SER A 86 6.51 11.62 9.48
C SER A 86 7.61 11.84 10.51
N GLU A 87 8.26 10.79 10.97
CA GLU A 87 9.37 10.86 11.92
C GLU A 87 10.64 11.39 11.25
N ILE A 88 10.92 10.97 10.01
CA ILE A 88 12.04 11.47 9.21
C ILE A 88 11.88 12.97 8.97
N LEU A 89 10.71 13.42 8.58
CA LEU A 89 10.42 14.85 8.33
C LEU A 89 10.51 15.70 9.61
N LYS A 90 10.19 15.12 10.76
CA LYS A 90 10.34 15.75 12.09
C LYS A 90 11.75 15.58 12.68
N ARG A 91 12.66 14.96 11.94
CA ARG A 91 14.04 14.68 12.36
C ARG A 91 14.14 13.89 13.67
N LYS A 92 13.20 12.99 13.91
CA LYS A 92 13.26 12.06 15.04
C LYS A 92 14.35 11.01 14.82
N THR A 93 14.95 10.56 15.91
CA THR A 93 16.01 9.53 15.89
C THR A 93 15.54 8.17 16.39
N GLN A 94 14.37 8.11 17.04
CA GLN A 94 13.80 6.88 17.60
C GLN A 94 12.53 6.46 16.87
N PRO A 95 12.41 5.19 16.47
CA PRO A 95 11.26 4.68 15.73
C PRO A 95 10.10 4.34 16.67
N GLU A 96 9.21 5.26 16.90
CA GLU A 96 8.03 5.08 17.75
C GLU A 96 6.75 4.78 16.95
N GLN A 97 6.66 5.32 15.74
CA GLN A 97 5.44 5.27 14.92
C GLN A 97 5.19 3.88 14.37
N LEU A 98 6.23 3.16 13.96
CA LEU A 98 6.10 1.83 13.36
C LEU A 98 5.41 0.85 14.31
N ALA A 99 5.79 0.81 15.57
CA ALA A 99 5.17 -0.04 16.57
C ALA A 99 3.68 0.27 16.76
N LYS A 100 3.31 1.55 16.75
CA LYS A 100 1.91 1.98 16.83
C LYS A 100 1.11 1.50 15.62
N VAL A 101 1.67 1.65 14.42
CA VAL A 101 1.03 1.22 13.18
C VAL A 101 0.88 -0.30 13.12
N ILE A 102 1.88 -1.06 13.56
CA ILE A 102 1.81 -2.53 13.65
C ILE A 102 0.67 -2.96 14.59
N ASN A 103 0.54 -2.31 15.74
CA ASN A 103 -0.54 -2.62 16.68
C ASN A 103 -1.94 -2.29 16.14
N MET A 104 -2.05 -1.37 15.20
CA MET A 104 -3.29 -1.00 14.53
C MET A 104 -3.55 -1.81 13.26
N LEU A 105 -2.60 -2.59 12.81
CA LEU A 105 -2.69 -3.35 11.58
C LEU A 105 -3.72 -4.47 11.72
N ALA A 106 -4.72 -4.44 10.86
CA ALA A 106 -5.79 -5.44 10.84
C ALA A 106 -6.14 -5.79 9.39
N ASP A 107 -6.69 -6.97 9.19
CA ASP A 107 -7.25 -7.38 7.90
C ASP A 107 -8.34 -6.43 7.46
N LYS A 108 -8.41 -6.17 6.17
CA LYS A 108 -9.43 -5.31 5.57
C LYS A 108 -10.47 -6.16 4.84
N PRO A 109 -11.61 -6.48 5.47
CA PRO A 109 -12.68 -7.20 4.79
C PRO A 109 -13.37 -6.31 3.76
N LEU A 110 -13.96 -6.94 2.75
CA LEU A 110 -14.75 -6.26 1.74
C LEU A 110 -16.00 -5.68 2.38
N LYS A 111 -16.20 -4.37 2.25
CA LYS A 111 -17.43 -3.72 2.69
C LYS A 111 -18.59 -4.19 1.79
N LYS A 112 -19.67 -4.69 2.39
CA LYS A 112 -20.88 -5.02 1.62
C LYS A 112 -21.42 -3.74 0.98
N LYS A 113 -21.71 -3.82 -0.34
CA LYS A 113 -22.33 -2.69 -1.03
C LYS A 113 -23.70 -2.37 -0.42
N PRO A 114 -24.05 -1.09 -0.26
CA PRO A 114 -25.40 -0.71 0.09
C PRO A 114 -26.35 -1.19 -1.03
N GLY A 115 -27.30 -2.04 -0.70
CA GLY A 115 -28.24 -2.65 -1.65
C GLY A 115 -28.33 -4.16 -1.61
N ALA A 116 -27.45 -4.88 -0.93
CA ALA A 116 -27.69 -6.27 -0.60
C ALA A 116 -28.81 -6.34 0.43
N ARG A 117 -30.02 -6.71 -0.01
CA ARG A 117 -31.18 -6.98 0.84
C ARG A 117 -30.84 -8.11 1.81
N GLY A 118 -30.50 -7.76 2.98
CA GLY A 118 -30.39 -8.63 4.13
C GLY A 118 -30.65 -7.74 5.33
N GLY A 119 -31.91 -7.68 5.74
CA GLY A 119 -32.35 -6.84 6.82
C GLY A 119 -31.55 -7.13 8.07
N ASN A 120 -30.91 -6.13 8.54
CA ASN A 120 -30.92 -5.71 9.94
C ASN A 120 -30.20 -4.37 9.98
N ASN A 121 -30.95 -3.38 10.40
CA ASN A 121 -30.48 -2.05 10.76
C ASN A 121 -29.62 -2.13 12.03
N SER A 122 -28.47 -2.75 11.96
CA SER A 122 -27.38 -2.36 12.81
C SER A 122 -26.61 -1.32 12.02
N ALA A 123 -26.68 -0.07 12.46
CA ALA A 123 -25.82 0.97 11.98
C ALA A 123 -24.39 0.41 11.92
N PRO A 124 -23.68 0.60 10.81
CA PRO A 124 -22.28 0.22 10.79
C PRO A 124 -21.60 0.95 11.96
N PRO A 125 -20.72 0.27 12.68
CA PRO A 125 -19.91 0.97 13.67
C PRO A 125 -19.32 2.18 12.98
N ALA A 126 -19.40 3.32 13.65
CA ALA A 126 -18.97 4.61 13.13
C ALA A 126 -17.73 4.45 12.27
N ASP A 127 -17.79 5.00 11.07
CA ASP A 127 -16.69 5.01 10.13
C ASP A 127 -15.41 5.34 10.88
N ILE A 128 -14.66 4.32 11.20
CA ILE A 128 -13.27 4.52 11.55
C ILE A 128 -12.62 4.84 10.22
N GLN A 129 -12.64 6.12 9.88
CA GLN A 129 -11.87 6.65 8.77
C GLN A 129 -10.41 6.54 9.14
N PHE A 130 -9.84 5.37 8.88
CA PHE A 130 -8.41 5.16 9.05
C PHE A 130 -7.56 5.85 7.98
N ASP A 131 -8.21 6.44 6.97
CA ASP A 131 -7.48 6.94 5.80
C ASP A 131 -6.85 8.31 6.02
N ASP A 132 -7.33 9.11 6.98
CA ASP A 132 -6.87 10.48 7.17
C ASP A 132 -5.84 10.66 8.29
N ASP A 133 -5.73 9.72 9.21
CA ASP A 133 -4.88 9.86 10.40
C ASP A 133 -3.60 9.01 10.37
N ILE A 134 -3.36 8.23 9.32
CA ILE A 134 -2.10 7.50 9.18
C ILE A 134 -1.10 8.39 8.47
N PRO A 135 -0.03 8.82 9.14
CA PRO A 135 1.00 9.64 8.52
C PRO A 135 1.83 8.79 7.54
N PHE A 136 1.50 8.93 6.31
CA PHE A 136 2.35 8.46 5.22
C PHE A 136 3.32 9.55 4.80
#